data_d72da3e68fd1777bd4907e6e8cc5bca7
#
_entry.id   d72da3e68fd1777bd4907e6e8cc5bca7
#
_cell.length_a   1.000
_cell.length_b   1.000
_cell.length_c   1.000
_cell.angle_alpha   90.00
_cell.angle_beta   90.00
_cell.angle_gamma   90.00
#
_symmetry.space_group_name_H-M   'P 1'
#
loop_
_entity.id
_entity.type
_entity.pdbx_description
1 polymer ?
#
loop_
_entity_poly.entity_id
_entity_poly.type
_entity_poly.pdbx_seq_one_letter_code
_entity_poly.pdbx_strand_id
1 'polypeptide(L)'
;MRWIGWLIGAGAMVLSCGLVAFAHDPDAPDLDVPEVTVDADRPVAASSQQFIPDKEYLLQPQGRPAQVLRLIPGFIAVEHSGGAGKADQYFLRGFDADHGTDVAFFADGMPINLRSHAHGQGYTDLNFIIPETIEGLDVYKGAYLPEYGDFSTAGAVNFRTREVVKEGVVQSAGGQFHTQRHLLMFSPTT
;
A
#
# COMPACT_ATOMS: atom_id res chain seq x y z
N MET A 1 17.50 61.90 -30.11
CA MET A 1 17.20 60.91 -29.01
C MET A 1 15.79 60.44 -29.21
N ARG A 2 15.63 59.20 -29.73
CA ARG A 2 14.31 58.61 -30.05
C ARG A 2 14.10 57.47 -29.07
N TRP A 3 13.05 57.57 -28.22
CA TRP A 3 12.60 56.51 -27.31
C TRP A 3 11.68 55.59 -28.08
N ILE A 4 12.02 54.29 -28.13
CA ILE A 4 11.20 53.23 -28.69
C ILE A 4 10.48 52.57 -27.50
N GLY A 5 9.15 52.74 -27.45
CA GLY A 5 8.29 52.06 -26.47
C GLY A 5 8.02 50.62 -26.88
N TRP A 6 8.24 49.70 -25.96
CA TRP A 6 7.81 48.29 -26.08
C TRP A 6 6.38 48.15 -25.55
N LEU A 7 5.48 47.81 -26.45
CA LEU A 7 4.12 47.37 -26.09
C LEU A 7 4.18 45.91 -25.74
N ILE A 8 3.95 45.56 -24.46
CA ILE A 8 3.74 44.19 -23.99
C ILE A 8 2.26 43.86 -24.17
N GLY A 9 1.94 43.09 -25.19
CA GLY A 9 0.61 42.53 -25.38
C GLY A 9 0.37 41.36 -24.38
N ALA A 10 -0.49 41.59 -23.40
CA ALA A 10 -0.99 40.52 -22.55
C ALA A 10 -2.06 39.72 -23.29
N GLY A 11 -1.69 38.56 -23.83
CA GLY A 11 -2.62 37.59 -24.37
C GLY A 11 -3.33 36.87 -23.25
N ALA A 12 -4.60 37.14 -23.02
CA ALA A 12 -5.45 36.38 -22.13
C ALA A 12 -5.78 35.02 -22.76
N MET A 13 -5.19 33.97 -22.24
CA MET A 13 -5.52 32.58 -22.62
C MET A 13 -6.80 32.17 -21.87
N VAL A 14 -7.94 32.21 -22.56
CA VAL A 14 -9.20 31.70 -22.05
C VAL A 14 -9.16 30.17 -22.10
N LEU A 15 -8.95 29.50 -20.96
CA LEU A 15 -9.14 28.06 -20.81
C LEU A 15 -10.65 27.80 -20.81
N SER A 16 -11.21 27.34 -21.93
CA SER A 16 -12.57 26.81 -21.96
C SER A 16 -12.54 25.39 -21.35
N CYS A 17 -12.97 25.31 -20.08
CA CYS A 17 -13.24 24.03 -19.42
C CYS A 17 -14.53 23.47 -20.02
N GLY A 18 -14.42 22.56 -20.98
CA GLY A 18 -15.58 21.83 -21.51
C GLY A 18 -16.12 20.90 -20.44
N LEU A 19 -17.30 21.21 -19.89
CA LEU A 19 -18.09 20.26 -19.10
C LEU A 19 -18.53 19.13 -20.06
N VAL A 20 -17.96 17.94 -19.87
CA VAL A 20 -18.50 16.72 -20.48
C VAL A 20 -19.69 16.30 -19.62
N ALA A 21 -20.91 16.68 -20.04
CA ALA A 21 -22.13 16.14 -19.47
C ALA A 21 -22.32 14.73 -20.03
N PHE A 22 -22.24 13.72 -19.20
CA PHE A 22 -22.70 12.39 -19.57
C PHE A 22 -24.23 12.41 -19.60
N ALA A 23 -24.79 12.43 -20.80
CA ALA A 23 -26.22 12.25 -20.97
C ALA A 23 -26.56 10.80 -20.57
N HIS A 24 -27.43 10.63 -19.57
CA HIS A 24 -28.06 9.35 -19.28
C HIS A 24 -28.97 9.02 -20.44
N ASP A 25 -28.69 7.92 -21.14
CA ASP A 25 -29.55 7.39 -22.21
C ASP A 25 -30.65 6.58 -21.53
N PRO A 26 -31.92 7.03 -21.56
CA PRO A 26 -33.05 6.32 -20.96
C PRO A 26 -33.41 5.02 -21.68
N ASP A 27 -32.91 4.81 -22.89
CA ASP A 27 -33.15 3.61 -23.70
C ASP A 27 -31.95 2.64 -23.71
N ALA A 28 -30.91 2.92 -22.90
CA ALA A 28 -29.80 1.99 -22.74
C ALA A 28 -30.33 0.67 -22.15
N PRO A 29 -29.96 -0.49 -22.75
CA PRO A 29 -30.41 -1.77 -22.23
C PRO A 29 -29.93 -1.91 -20.79
N ASP A 30 -30.90 -2.23 -19.91
CA ASP A 30 -30.61 -2.56 -18.51
C ASP A 30 -29.65 -3.76 -18.51
N LEU A 31 -28.39 -3.51 -18.17
CA LEU A 31 -27.41 -4.57 -18.06
C LEU A 31 -27.77 -5.38 -16.81
N ASP A 32 -28.44 -6.51 -17.02
CA ASP A 32 -28.67 -7.51 -15.99
C ASP A 32 -27.27 -8.03 -15.51
N VAL A 33 -26.70 -7.33 -14.55
CA VAL A 33 -25.45 -7.73 -13.92
C VAL A 33 -25.82 -8.84 -12.93
N PRO A 34 -25.43 -10.10 -13.20
CA PRO A 34 -25.75 -11.18 -12.28
C PRO A 34 -25.22 -10.84 -10.89
N GLU A 35 -26.09 -10.89 -9.89
CA GLU A 35 -25.70 -10.72 -8.49
C GLU A 35 -24.71 -11.83 -8.13
N VAL A 36 -23.44 -11.47 -7.97
CA VAL A 36 -22.40 -12.38 -7.47
C VAL A 36 -22.49 -12.39 -5.96
N THR A 37 -23.27 -13.32 -5.39
CA THR A 37 -23.27 -13.58 -3.96
C THR A 37 -21.98 -14.33 -3.63
N VAL A 38 -21.03 -13.66 -2.99
CA VAL A 38 -19.85 -14.30 -2.41
C VAL A 38 -20.20 -14.76 -1.01
N ASP A 39 -20.64 -16.00 -0.87
CA ASP A 39 -20.74 -16.67 0.41
C ASP A 39 -19.32 -17.03 0.87
N ALA A 40 -18.72 -16.18 1.67
CA ALA A 40 -17.51 -16.52 2.41
C ALA A 40 -17.91 -17.04 3.78
N ASP A 41 -17.67 -18.31 4.07
CA ASP A 41 -17.66 -18.84 5.42
C ASP A 41 -16.60 -18.09 6.23
N ARG A 42 -17.02 -17.03 6.91
CA ARG A 42 -16.14 -16.32 7.84
C ARG A 42 -16.02 -17.20 9.08
N PRO A 43 -14.83 -17.69 9.42
CA PRO A 43 -14.66 -18.37 10.70
C PRO A 43 -15.09 -17.40 11.80
N VAL A 44 -15.91 -17.90 12.75
CA VAL A 44 -16.32 -17.13 13.92
C VAL A 44 -15.09 -16.96 14.80
N ALA A 45 -14.39 -15.84 14.63
CA ALA A 45 -13.22 -15.50 15.42
C ALA A 45 -13.48 -14.23 16.22
N ALA A 46 -12.93 -14.16 17.43
CA ALA A 46 -13.00 -12.94 18.24
C ALA A 46 -12.26 -11.78 17.58
N SER A 47 -11.19 -12.07 16.83
CA SER A 47 -10.43 -11.10 16.07
C SER A 47 -11.11 -10.76 14.73
N SER A 48 -11.01 -9.50 14.31
CA SER A 48 -11.33 -9.12 12.93
C SER A 48 -10.18 -9.56 12.02
N GLN A 49 -10.40 -10.62 11.25
CA GLN A 49 -9.43 -11.20 10.33
C GLN A 49 -9.76 -10.78 8.89
N GLN A 50 -8.73 -10.56 8.10
CA GLN A 50 -8.86 -10.23 6.69
C GLN A 50 -7.64 -10.73 5.92
N PHE A 51 -7.88 -11.34 4.77
CA PHE A 51 -6.84 -11.56 3.76
C PHE A 51 -6.99 -10.49 2.66
N ILE A 52 -5.90 -9.83 2.31
CA ILE A 52 -5.84 -8.83 1.24
C ILE A 52 -4.95 -9.38 0.15
N PRO A 53 -5.51 -9.78 -1.00
CA PRO A 53 -4.73 -10.34 -2.11
C PRO A 53 -3.95 -9.25 -2.86
N ASP A 54 -2.92 -9.67 -3.58
CA ASP A 54 -2.03 -8.80 -4.37
C ASP A 54 -2.75 -7.90 -5.37
N LYS A 55 -3.81 -8.39 -6.01
CA LYS A 55 -4.60 -7.62 -6.99
C LYS A 55 -5.13 -6.29 -6.44
N GLU A 56 -5.31 -6.17 -5.11
CA GLU A 56 -5.82 -4.95 -4.51
C GLU A 56 -4.72 -3.87 -4.41
N TYR A 57 -3.48 -4.23 -4.10
CA TYR A 57 -2.40 -3.25 -3.98
C TYR A 57 -1.61 -3.03 -5.27
N LEU A 58 -1.64 -3.95 -6.22
CA LEU A 58 -1.05 -3.74 -7.56
C LEU A 58 -1.69 -2.56 -8.31
N LEU A 59 -2.92 -2.19 -7.95
CA LEU A 59 -3.61 -1.01 -8.46
C LEU A 59 -3.17 0.30 -7.78
N GLN A 60 -2.38 0.21 -6.71
CA GLN A 60 -1.88 1.36 -5.97
C GLN A 60 -0.45 1.72 -6.41
N PRO A 61 -0.02 2.98 -6.25
CA PRO A 61 1.38 3.34 -6.46
C PRO A 61 2.31 2.54 -5.55
N GLN A 62 3.34 1.91 -6.12
CA GLN A 62 4.29 1.04 -5.43
C GLN A 62 5.56 1.82 -4.99
N GLY A 63 5.39 3.02 -4.46
CA GLY A 63 6.54 3.87 -4.09
C GLY A 63 7.31 3.36 -2.88
N ARG A 64 6.61 2.86 -1.85
CA ARG A 64 7.19 2.34 -0.60
C ARG A 64 6.44 1.09 -0.15
N PRO A 65 7.13 0.10 0.44
CA PRO A 65 6.49 -1.15 0.90
C PRO A 65 5.35 -0.92 1.90
N ALA A 66 5.50 0.02 2.82
CA ALA A 66 4.47 0.32 3.82
C ALA A 66 3.16 0.88 3.23
N GLN A 67 3.14 1.32 1.97
CA GLN A 67 1.91 1.81 1.34
C GLN A 67 0.86 0.71 1.16
N VAL A 68 1.28 -0.55 1.04
CA VAL A 68 0.33 -1.67 0.97
C VAL A 68 -0.54 -1.79 2.24
N LEU A 69 -0.04 -1.35 3.40
CA LEU A 69 -0.77 -1.36 4.66
C LEU A 69 -1.99 -0.43 4.67
N ARG A 70 -2.04 0.56 3.77
CA ARG A 70 -3.19 1.48 3.63
C ARG A 70 -4.46 0.79 3.13
N LEU A 71 -4.34 -0.41 2.58
CA LEU A 71 -5.50 -1.24 2.21
C LEU A 71 -6.18 -1.87 3.42
N ILE A 72 -5.52 -1.91 4.56
CA ILE A 72 -6.09 -2.45 5.80
C ILE A 72 -7.04 -1.42 6.40
N PRO A 73 -8.34 -1.68 6.52
CA PRO A 73 -9.29 -0.75 7.10
C PRO A 73 -8.90 -0.33 8.52
N GLY A 74 -8.75 0.98 8.74
CA GLY A 74 -8.31 1.54 10.01
C GLY A 74 -6.81 1.50 10.26
N PHE A 75 -6.01 1.18 9.24
CA PHE A 75 -4.55 1.29 9.26
C PHE A 75 -4.10 2.58 8.56
N ILE A 76 -3.17 3.29 9.17
CA ILE A 76 -2.53 4.47 8.60
C ILE A 76 -1.02 4.25 8.68
N ALA A 77 -0.35 4.25 7.53
CA ALA A 77 1.10 4.28 7.44
C ALA A 77 1.52 5.66 6.94
N VAL A 78 2.36 6.34 7.71
CA VAL A 78 2.83 7.70 7.44
C VAL A 78 4.33 7.73 7.38
N GLU A 79 4.87 8.38 6.37
CA GLU A 79 6.29 8.61 6.25
C GLU A 79 6.76 9.60 7.33
N HIS A 80 7.60 9.14 8.25
CA HIS A 80 7.95 9.92 9.42
C HIS A 80 9.02 10.99 9.14
N SER A 81 9.95 10.76 8.24
CA SER A 81 11.08 11.69 8.06
C SER A 81 11.60 11.84 6.63
N GLY A 82 10.79 11.54 5.64
CA GLY A 82 11.09 11.83 4.24
C GLY A 82 12.34 11.14 3.67
N GLY A 83 12.95 10.22 4.39
CA GLY A 83 14.17 9.53 4.00
C GLY A 83 14.00 8.03 3.82
N ALA A 84 14.75 7.44 2.88
CA ALA A 84 14.93 6.00 2.83
C ALA A 84 15.69 5.51 4.08
N GLY A 85 15.38 4.31 4.55
CA GLY A 85 16.09 3.68 5.67
C GLY A 85 15.58 4.04 7.06
N LYS A 86 14.38 4.62 7.15
CA LYS A 86 13.64 4.73 8.42
C LYS A 86 12.29 4.04 8.30
N ALA A 87 11.84 3.40 9.40
CA ALA A 87 10.49 2.87 9.51
C ALA A 87 9.46 4.00 9.39
N ASP A 88 8.33 3.67 8.79
CA ASP A 88 7.18 4.56 8.78
C ASP A 88 6.51 4.58 10.15
N GLN A 89 5.74 5.62 10.44
CA GLN A 89 4.86 5.67 11.60
C GLN A 89 3.59 4.88 11.30
N TYR A 90 3.18 4.01 12.20
CA TYR A 90 2.03 3.14 12.03
C TYR A 90 0.93 3.47 13.04
N PHE A 91 -0.31 3.51 12.55
CA PHE A 91 -1.50 3.63 13.41
C PHE A 91 -2.49 2.55 13.02
N LEU A 92 -3.04 1.84 14.00
CA LEU A 92 -4.08 0.85 13.76
C LEU A 92 -5.22 1.04 14.78
N ARG A 93 -6.41 1.36 14.28
CA ARG A 93 -7.61 1.57 15.13
C ARG A 93 -7.39 2.57 16.26
N GLY A 94 -6.59 3.61 16.05
CA GLY A 94 -6.27 4.63 17.03
C GLY A 94 -5.10 4.31 17.98
N PHE A 95 -4.52 3.11 17.90
CA PHE A 95 -3.23 2.85 18.52
C PHE A 95 -2.12 3.51 17.72
N ASP A 96 -1.30 4.28 18.39
CA ASP A 96 -0.03 4.79 17.85
C ASP A 96 1.05 3.73 18.06
N ALA A 97 1.35 2.99 17.01
CA ALA A 97 2.30 1.89 17.08
C ALA A 97 3.77 2.32 16.88
N ASP A 98 4.06 3.61 16.94
CA ASP A 98 5.39 4.23 16.89
C ASP A 98 6.46 3.33 16.21
N HIS A 99 6.43 3.21 14.92
CA HIS A 99 7.32 2.35 14.11
C HIS A 99 7.17 0.83 14.35
N GLY A 100 6.08 0.36 14.97
CA GLY A 100 5.75 -1.05 15.10
C GLY A 100 5.57 -1.58 16.52
N THR A 101 5.63 -0.73 17.56
CA THR A 101 5.58 -1.18 18.97
C THR A 101 4.32 -1.96 19.35
N ASP A 102 3.19 -1.69 18.72
CA ASP A 102 1.88 -2.28 19.04
C ASP A 102 1.24 -3.05 17.87
N VAL A 103 1.92 -3.15 16.76
CA VAL A 103 1.55 -3.99 15.62
C VAL A 103 2.64 -5.01 15.35
N ALA A 104 2.32 -6.29 15.47
CA ALA A 104 3.25 -7.35 15.15
C ALA A 104 3.32 -7.56 13.63
N PHE A 105 4.50 -7.46 13.07
CA PHE A 105 4.74 -7.66 11.64
C PHE A 105 5.52 -8.94 11.39
N PHE A 106 5.11 -9.67 10.38
CA PHE A 106 5.73 -10.92 9.94
C PHE A 106 5.93 -10.94 8.43
N ALA A 107 6.96 -11.63 7.98
CA ALA A 107 7.14 -12.02 6.58
C ALA A 107 7.21 -13.55 6.53
N ASP A 108 6.24 -14.20 5.88
CA ASP A 108 6.09 -15.67 5.83
C ASP A 108 6.18 -16.33 7.22
N GLY A 109 5.55 -15.70 8.22
CA GLY A 109 5.57 -16.13 9.60
C GLY A 109 6.86 -15.81 10.39
N MET A 110 7.87 -15.22 9.76
CA MET A 110 9.08 -14.75 10.42
C MET A 110 8.84 -13.35 11.02
N PRO A 111 9.05 -13.13 12.34
CA PRO A 111 8.84 -11.83 12.97
C PRO A 111 9.84 -10.79 12.45
N ILE A 112 9.35 -9.59 12.13
CA ILE A 112 10.13 -8.46 11.63
C ILE A 112 10.47 -7.49 12.76
N ASN A 113 9.58 -7.33 13.75
CA ASN A 113 9.78 -6.40 14.86
C ASN A 113 11.07 -6.69 15.62
N LEU A 114 11.93 -5.70 15.73
CA LEU A 114 13.15 -5.80 16.51
C LEU A 114 12.84 -5.70 18.00
N ARG A 115 13.20 -6.73 18.76
CA ARG A 115 12.98 -6.76 20.22
C ARG A 115 13.75 -5.68 20.95
N SER A 116 14.90 -5.29 20.43
CA SER A 116 15.74 -4.23 20.97
C SER A 116 16.30 -3.38 19.83
N HIS A 117 16.00 -2.11 19.88
CA HIS A 117 16.52 -1.12 18.92
C HIS A 117 16.70 0.22 19.64
N ALA A 118 17.70 1.01 19.23
CA ALA A 118 18.03 2.29 19.86
C ALA A 118 16.90 3.32 19.77
N HIS A 119 16.02 3.18 18.78
CA HIS A 119 14.86 4.07 18.58
C HIS A 119 13.65 3.65 19.43
N GLY A 120 13.45 2.35 19.65
CA GLY A 120 12.35 1.78 20.45
C GLY A 120 12.22 0.28 20.25
N GLN A 121 11.69 -0.43 21.25
CA GLN A 121 11.36 -1.85 21.10
C GLN A 121 10.23 -2.03 20.10
N GLY A 122 10.28 -3.11 19.33
CA GLY A 122 9.29 -3.40 18.29
C GLY A 122 9.54 -2.65 16.99
N TYR A 123 10.62 -1.88 16.88
CA TYR A 123 10.94 -1.13 15.66
C TYR A 123 10.87 -2.03 14.42
N THR A 124 10.08 -1.63 13.45
CA THR A 124 9.83 -2.40 12.22
C THR A 124 10.08 -1.53 11.01
N ASP A 125 11.19 -1.78 10.32
CA ASP A 125 11.50 -1.19 9.02
C ASP A 125 11.06 -2.15 7.92
N LEU A 126 10.08 -1.74 7.11
CA LEU A 126 9.56 -2.52 5.99
C LEU A 126 10.27 -2.25 4.67
N ASN A 127 11.29 -1.38 4.64
CA ASN A 127 11.95 -0.98 3.39
C ASN A 127 12.73 -2.13 2.70
N PHE A 128 12.99 -3.23 3.39
CA PHE A 128 13.59 -4.43 2.78
C PHE A 128 12.60 -5.26 1.93
N ILE A 129 11.29 -5.04 2.11
CA ILE A 129 10.26 -5.76 1.37
C ILE A 129 10.17 -5.21 -0.05
N ILE A 130 10.14 -6.09 -1.02
CA ILE A 130 9.87 -5.77 -2.42
C ILE A 130 8.36 -5.99 -2.65
N PRO A 131 7.54 -4.93 -2.85
CA PRO A 131 6.08 -5.08 -2.90
C PRO A 131 5.58 -6.10 -3.92
N GLU A 132 6.25 -6.21 -5.07
CA GLU A 132 5.85 -7.13 -6.13
C GLU A 132 6.06 -8.61 -5.77
N THR A 133 6.89 -8.91 -4.77
CA THR A 133 7.06 -10.29 -4.28
C THR A 133 5.95 -10.72 -3.34
N ILE A 134 5.10 -9.81 -2.87
CA ILE A 134 4.01 -10.13 -1.96
C ILE A 134 2.86 -10.75 -2.75
N GLU A 135 2.32 -11.86 -2.26
CA GLU A 135 1.09 -12.50 -2.75
C GLU A 135 -0.15 -11.95 -2.05
N GLY A 136 0.00 -11.57 -0.78
CA GLY A 136 -1.10 -11.01 0.01
C GLY A 136 -0.69 -10.71 1.44
N LEU A 137 -1.63 -10.14 2.18
CA LEU A 137 -1.50 -9.82 3.60
C LEU A 137 -2.52 -10.59 4.40
N ASP A 138 -2.08 -11.32 5.44
CA ASP A 138 -2.97 -11.75 6.51
C ASP A 138 -3.00 -10.67 7.59
N VAL A 139 -4.18 -10.21 7.91
CA VAL A 139 -4.39 -9.11 8.87
C VAL A 139 -5.26 -9.59 10.01
N TYR A 140 -4.79 -9.37 11.22
CA TYR A 140 -5.49 -9.68 12.45
C TYR A 140 -5.55 -8.44 13.33
N LYS A 141 -6.75 -7.99 13.69
CA LYS A 141 -6.94 -6.76 14.46
C LYS A 141 -7.32 -7.09 15.90
N GLY A 142 -6.50 -6.62 16.84
CA GLY A 142 -6.64 -6.87 18.27
C GLY A 142 -5.73 -8.00 18.76
N ALA A 143 -5.50 -8.03 20.07
CA ALA A 143 -4.61 -8.96 20.76
C ALA A 143 -5.30 -10.29 21.10
N TYR A 144 -5.86 -10.98 20.11
CA TYR A 144 -6.64 -12.21 20.33
C TYR A 144 -5.86 -13.50 20.07
N LEU A 145 -4.71 -13.40 19.41
CA LEU A 145 -3.93 -14.56 18.95
C LEU A 145 -2.55 -14.52 19.62
N PRO A 146 -2.33 -15.37 20.66
CA PRO A 146 -1.09 -15.35 21.45
C PRO A 146 0.17 -15.70 20.65
N GLU A 147 0.04 -16.39 19.53
CA GLU A 147 1.15 -16.71 18.63
C GLU A 147 1.87 -15.50 18.06
N TYR A 148 1.21 -14.34 18.00
CA TYR A 148 1.82 -13.10 17.50
C TYR A 148 2.64 -12.33 18.54
N GLY A 149 2.57 -12.75 19.83
CA GLY A 149 3.47 -12.30 20.88
C GLY A 149 3.29 -10.84 21.31
N ASP A 150 4.39 -10.26 21.79
CA ASP A 150 4.39 -9.03 22.60
C ASP A 150 3.96 -7.77 21.84
N PHE A 151 4.20 -7.69 20.55
CA PHE A 151 3.93 -6.50 19.74
C PHE A 151 2.54 -6.49 19.09
N SER A 152 1.65 -7.38 19.46
CA SER A 152 0.33 -7.54 18.82
C SER A 152 -0.82 -6.86 19.55
N THR A 153 -0.57 -5.83 20.36
CA THR A 153 -1.60 -5.12 21.14
C THR A 153 -2.72 -4.57 20.26
N ALA A 154 -2.39 -3.92 19.18
CA ALA A 154 -3.36 -3.43 18.19
C ALA A 154 -3.73 -4.48 17.14
N GLY A 155 -2.82 -5.40 16.85
CA GLY A 155 -3.01 -6.46 15.87
C GLY A 155 -1.72 -6.98 15.27
N ALA A 156 -1.86 -7.83 14.25
CA ALA A 156 -0.74 -8.42 13.53
C ALA A 156 -0.97 -8.35 12.02
N VAL A 157 0.12 -8.25 11.27
CA VAL A 157 0.14 -8.29 9.80
C VAL A 157 1.23 -9.24 9.35
N ASN A 158 0.87 -10.25 8.56
CA ASN A 158 1.82 -11.16 7.96
C ASN A 158 1.84 -10.95 6.44
N PHE A 159 2.99 -10.57 5.91
CA PHE A 159 3.25 -10.48 4.48
C PHE A 159 3.52 -11.88 3.95
N ARG A 160 2.67 -12.36 3.05
CA ARG A 160 2.93 -13.61 2.33
C ARG A 160 3.67 -13.32 1.04
N THR A 161 4.80 -13.96 0.83
CA THR A 161 5.52 -13.85 -0.42
C THR A 161 5.04 -14.92 -1.42
N ARG A 162 5.24 -14.62 -2.71
CA ARG A 162 4.89 -15.54 -3.80
C ARG A 162 5.82 -16.75 -3.80
N GLU A 163 5.28 -17.94 -3.77
CA GLU A 163 6.07 -19.17 -3.94
C GLU A 163 6.57 -19.30 -5.38
N VAL A 164 5.76 -18.90 -6.36
CA VAL A 164 6.07 -19.00 -7.79
C VAL A 164 5.66 -17.75 -8.53
N VAL A 165 6.58 -17.24 -9.35
CA VAL A 165 6.30 -16.19 -10.33
C VAL A 165 5.88 -16.85 -11.63
N LYS A 166 4.56 -16.88 -11.92
CA LYS A 166 4.01 -17.56 -13.10
C LYS A 166 4.49 -16.96 -14.41
N GLU A 167 4.64 -15.65 -14.44
CA GLU A 167 5.11 -14.88 -15.60
C GLU A 167 6.30 -14.05 -15.18
N GLY A 168 7.41 -14.13 -15.93
CA GLY A 168 8.58 -13.32 -15.64
C GLY A 168 8.25 -11.84 -15.73
N VAL A 169 8.70 -11.04 -14.75
CA VAL A 169 8.47 -9.60 -14.69
C VAL A 169 9.78 -8.87 -14.88
N VAL A 170 9.80 -7.94 -15.84
CA VAL A 170 10.89 -6.97 -16.01
C VAL A 170 10.28 -5.59 -15.93
N GLN A 171 10.72 -4.81 -14.97
CA GLN A 171 10.25 -3.44 -14.76
C GLN A 171 11.42 -2.49 -14.65
N SER A 172 11.30 -1.34 -15.32
CA SER A 172 12.25 -0.24 -15.19
C SER A 172 11.46 1.05 -15.01
N ALA A 173 11.78 1.79 -13.97
CA ALA A 173 11.15 3.07 -13.68
C ALA A 173 12.23 4.15 -13.44
N GLY A 174 11.95 5.37 -13.90
CA GLY A 174 12.77 6.55 -13.67
C GLY A 174 11.91 7.69 -13.13
N GLY A 175 12.49 8.53 -12.29
CA GLY A 175 11.78 9.64 -11.66
C GLY A 175 12.65 10.87 -11.47
N GLN A 176 12.09 11.87 -10.81
CA GLN A 176 12.81 13.09 -10.43
C GLN A 176 13.95 12.75 -9.45
N PHE A 177 14.89 13.67 -9.29
CA PHE A 177 16.04 13.54 -8.37
C PHE A 177 16.91 12.32 -8.63
N HIS A 178 17.05 11.91 -9.90
CA HIS A 178 17.81 10.73 -10.33
C HIS A 178 17.30 9.39 -9.75
N THR A 179 16.02 9.35 -9.36
CA THR A 179 15.40 8.10 -8.91
C THR A 179 15.36 7.10 -10.05
N GLN A 180 15.86 5.89 -9.80
CA GLN A 180 15.81 4.77 -10.73
C GLN A 180 15.45 3.51 -9.95
N ARG A 181 14.59 2.68 -10.55
CA ARG A 181 14.21 1.39 -10.00
C ARG A 181 14.16 0.35 -11.11
N HIS A 182 14.85 -0.74 -10.91
CA HIS A 182 14.87 -1.86 -11.84
C HIS A 182 14.48 -3.12 -11.08
N LEU A 183 13.51 -3.87 -11.61
CA LEU A 183 13.02 -5.11 -11.03
C LEU A 183 13.09 -6.21 -12.09
N LEU A 184 13.62 -7.35 -11.68
CA LEU A 184 13.58 -8.59 -12.43
C LEU A 184 13.10 -9.70 -11.51
N MET A 185 12.00 -10.34 -11.86
CA MET A 185 11.48 -11.51 -11.13
C MET A 185 11.20 -12.64 -12.11
N PHE A 186 11.59 -13.84 -11.75
CA PHE A 186 11.27 -15.06 -12.48
C PHE A 186 11.38 -16.26 -11.54
N SER A 187 10.63 -17.31 -11.84
CA SER A 187 10.82 -18.62 -11.22
C SER A 187 11.32 -19.59 -12.27
N PRO A 188 12.30 -20.45 -11.93
CA PRO A 188 12.68 -21.51 -12.85
C PRO A 188 11.48 -22.43 -13.08
N THR A 189 11.20 -22.76 -14.33
CA THR A 189 10.24 -23.81 -14.68
C THR A 189 10.84 -25.16 -14.28
N THR A 190 10.21 -25.82 -13.32
CA THR A 190 10.49 -27.22 -12.99
C THR A 190 9.74 -28.15 -13.92
#